data_f514dd5eb51b3dfee9a57f8f166a475c
#
_entry.id   f514dd5eb51b3dfee9a57f8f166a475c
#
_cell.length_a   1.000
_cell.length_b   1.000
_cell.length_c   1.000
_cell.angle_alpha   90.00
_cell.angle_beta   90.00
_cell.angle_gamma   90.00
#
_symmetry.space_group_name_H-M   'P 1'
#
loop_
_entity.id
_entity.type
_entity.pdbx_description
1 polymer ?
#
loop_
_entity_poly.entity_id
_entity_poly.type
_entity_poly.pdbx_seq_one_letter_code
_entity_poly.pdbx_strand_id
1 'polypeptide(L)'
;MALSVFDLFSIGIGPSSSHTVGPMRAAVMFAEGLRDDGLLPQVRRVKAELFGSLGATGHGHGSNTAVLLGLSGERPELCDPRSVSGRLEQIRAAHRVNLLGEHEIDFHEDEDLVLHRRKSLPLHPNGMTFTAWGEGAGEGEAPLSTHTYYSVGGGFVVGEDASGSTRIVADTTPVAHPFTTGDQLLAICAETGLSISQVMLDNETSWRSEDEVRSELLHIWSVMRECIDNGVRTEGVLPGGLKVRRRAPQLHQRLRSEGASTDPLRGMDWLTLYALAVNEENAAGGRVVTAPTNGAAGIIPAVLRYYVDFVPGADDDGICRFLLTAAAIGVIYKENASISGAEVGCQGEVGSACSMAAGAMAAVMGGSPAQVENAAEIGMEHNLGLTCDPVGGLVQIPCIERNAVASVKAITAARTALRGDGSHVVSLDKVVKTMRETGRDMKVKYKETARGGLAVNVIEC
;
A
#
# COMPACT_ATOMS: atom_id res chain seq x y z
N MET A 1 6.35 17.02 -7.60
CA MET A 1 5.05 16.45 -8.01
C MET A 1 4.06 16.76 -6.89
N ALA A 2 2.86 17.30 -7.18
CA ALA A 2 1.89 17.47 -6.11
C ALA A 2 1.22 16.10 -5.84
N LEU A 3 1.28 15.62 -4.61
CA LEU A 3 0.67 14.38 -4.16
C LEU A 3 -0.47 14.71 -3.20
N SER A 4 -1.64 14.17 -3.49
CA SER A 4 -2.81 14.24 -2.62
C SER A 4 -2.71 13.24 -1.47
N VAL A 5 -3.35 13.54 -0.34
CA VAL A 5 -3.53 12.59 0.77
C VAL A 5 -4.23 11.31 0.28
N PHE A 6 -5.12 11.41 -0.69
CA PHE A 6 -5.87 10.30 -1.27
C PHE A 6 -5.05 9.43 -2.23
N ASP A 7 -3.91 9.91 -2.68
CA ASP A 7 -2.92 9.09 -3.39
C ASP A 7 -2.19 8.13 -2.44
N LEU A 8 -1.98 8.55 -1.19
CA LEU A 8 -1.30 7.76 -0.16
C LEU A 8 -2.24 6.87 0.65
N PHE A 9 -3.52 7.25 0.73
CA PHE A 9 -4.59 6.51 1.39
C PHE A 9 -5.67 6.15 0.39
N SER A 10 -5.50 5.05 -0.31
CA SER A 10 -6.49 4.59 -1.29
C SER A 10 -7.18 3.31 -0.82
N ILE A 11 -8.51 3.29 -0.97
CA ILE A 11 -9.31 2.08 -0.70
C ILE A 11 -9.01 1.06 -1.79
N GLY A 12 -8.86 -0.21 -1.41
CA GLY A 12 -8.60 -1.29 -2.34
C GLY A 12 -8.77 -2.66 -1.69
N ILE A 13 -8.21 -3.67 -2.32
CA ILE A 13 -8.23 -5.05 -1.84
C ILE A 13 -6.82 -5.57 -1.59
N GLY A 14 -6.69 -6.51 -0.62
CA GLY A 14 -5.43 -7.21 -0.38
C GLY A 14 -5.07 -8.22 -1.49
N PRO A 15 -3.90 -8.84 -1.39
CA PRO A 15 -2.94 -8.66 -0.29
C PRO A 15 -1.86 -7.59 -0.54
N SER A 16 -1.66 -7.08 -1.77
CA SER A 16 -0.52 -6.23 -2.10
C SER A 16 -0.89 -5.02 -2.95
N SER A 17 -0.42 -3.83 -2.59
CA SER A 17 -0.62 -2.63 -3.41
C SER A 17 0.16 -2.71 -4.73
N SER A 18 1.40 -3.21 -4.72
CA SER A 18 2.23 -3.34 -5.91
C SER A 18 1.87 -4.53 -6.79
N HIS A 19 1.39 -5.64 -6.20
CA HIS A 19 1.16 -6.90 -6.90
C HIS A 19 -0.33 -7.23 -7.11
N THR A 20 -1.26 -6.54 -6.43
CA THR A 20 -2.71 -6.70 -6.62
C THR A 20 -3.32 -5.42 -7.16
N VAL A 21 -3.28 -4.32 -6.39
CA VAL A 21 -3.90 -3.04 -6.77
C VAL A 21 -3.30 -2.48 -8.06
N GLY A 22 -1.96 -2.44 -8.18
CA GLY A 22 -1.26 -1.96 -9.37
C GLY A 22 -1.59 -2.76 -10.63
N PRO A 23 -1.42 -4.08 -10.67
CA PRO A 23 -1.81 -4.90 -11.83
C PRO A 23 -3.29 -4.82 -12.18
N MET A 24 -4.19 -4.71 -11.19
CA MET A 24 -5.61 -4.53 -11.45
C MET A 24 -5.90 -3.21 -12.15
N ARG A 25 -5.32 -2.10 -11.67
CA ARG A 25 -5.41 -0.78 -12.33
C ARG A 25 -4.82 -0.78 -13.73
N ALA A 26 -3.64 -1.39 -13.92
CA ALA A 26 -2.99 -1.47 -15.22
C ALA A 26 -3.85 -2.25 -16.23
N ALA A 27 -4.47 -3.35 -15.81
CA ALA A 27 -5.36 -4.13 -16.64
C ALA A 27 -6.63 -3.37 -17.04
N VAL A 28 -7.22 -2.60 -16.10
CA VAL A 28 -8.34 -1.68 -16.42
C VAL A 28 -7.89 -0.63 -17.42
N MET A 29 -6.76 0.06 -17.16
CA MET A 29 -6.23 1.10 -18.05
C MET A 29 -5.99 0.57 -19.47
N PHE A 30 -5.45 -0.64 -19.60
CA PHE A 30 -5.25 -1.28 -20.90
C PHE A 30 -6.59 -1.54 -21.61
N ALA A 31 -7.55 -2.14 -20.93
CA ALA A 31 -8.87 -2.43 -21.51
C ALA A 31 -9.65 -1.16 -21.87
N GLU A 32 -9.58 -0.11 -21.04
CA GLU A 32 -10.15 1.21 -21.34
C GLU A 32 -9.46 1.87 -22.54
N GLY A 33 -8.14 1.78 -22.67
CA GLY A 33 -7.41 2.25 -23.84
C GLY A 33 -7.89 1.58 -25.12
N LEU A 34 -8.10 0.26 -25.10
CA LEU A 34 -8.66 -0.47 -26.27
C LEU A 34 -10.08 0.02 -26.63
N ARG A 35 -10.91 0.33 -25.65
CA ARG A 35 -12.24 0.88 -25.88
C ARG A 35 -12.17 2.29 -26.45
N ASP A 36 -11.37 3.16 -25.85
CA ASP A 36 -11.24 4.57 -26.24
C ASP A 36 -10.63 4.73 -27.65
N ASP A 37 -9.76 3.80 -28.05
CA ASP A 37 -9.21 3.71 -29.41
C ASP A 37 -10.16 3.00 -30.42
N GLY A 38 -11.33 2.52 -29.98
CA GLY A 38 -12.31 1.81 -30.80
C GLY A 38 -11.86 0.40 -31.23
N LEU A 39 -10.87 -0.16 -30.59
CA LEU A 39 -10.29 -1.49 -30.89
C LEU A 39 -10.99 -2.63 -30.15
N LEU A 40 -11.66 -2.36 -29.02
CA LEU A 40 -12.24 -3.36 -28.14
C LEU A 40 -13.08 -4.45 -28.86
N PRO A 41 -14.00 -4.11 -29.82
CA PRO A 41 -14.80 -5.14 -30.51
C PRO A 41 -13.99 -6.04 -31.45
N GLN A 42 -12.77 -5.62 -31.82
CA GLN A 42 -11.88 -6.34 -32.72
C GLN A 42 -11.00 -7.35 -31.98
N VAL A 43 -10.87 -7.20 -30.65
CA VAL A 43 -10.01 -8.06 -29.83
C VAL A 43 -10.53 -9.51 -29.83
N ARG A 44 -9.63 -10.45 -30.06
CA ARG A 44 -9.91 -11.90 -29.96
C ARG A 44 -9.04 -12.57 -28.90
N ARG A 45 -7.87 -12.01 -28.63
CA ARG A 45 -6.94 -12.54 -27.65
C ARG A 45 -6.24 -11.40 -26.92
N VAL A 46 -6.05 -11.55 -25.60
CA VAL A 46 -5.20 -10.68 -24.77
C VAL A 46 -4.18 -11.56 -24.06
N LYS A 47 -2.91 -11.13 -24.06
CA LYS A 47 -1.85 -11.74 -23.25
C LYS A 47 -1.33 -10.72 -22.23
N ALA A 48 -1.20 -11.16 -20.99
CA ALA A 48 -0.60 -10.39 -19.90
C ALA A 48 0.71 -11.05 -19.47
N GLU A 49 1.80 -10.32 -19.48
CA GLU A 49 3.12 -10.78 -19.09
C GLU A 49 3.65 -9.98 -17.90
N LEU A 50 4.01 -10.65 -16.82
CA LEU A 50 4.42 -10.06 -15.55
C LEU A 50 5.91 -10.35 -15.30
N PHE A 51 6.69 -9.32 -14.97
CA PHE A 51 8.15 -9.38 -14.93
C PHE A 51 8.69 -9.03 -13.54
N GLY A 52 9.96 -9.39 -13.30
CA GLY A 52 10.71 -9.03 -12.09
C GLY A 52 10.06 -9.56 -10.81
N SER A 53 9.77 -8.68 -9.86
CA SER A 53 9.12 -9.09 -8.60
C SER A 53 7.68 -9.55 -8.84
N LEU A 54 6.91 -8.90 -9.74
CA LEU A 54 5.58 -9.37 -10.14
C LEU A 54 5.61 -10.80 -10.69
N GLY A 55 6.61 -11.14 -11.51
CA GLY A 55 6.80 -12.50 -12.02
C GLY A 55 7.26 -13.49 -10.95
N ALA A 56 8.07 -13.05 -9.99
CA ALA A 56 8.65 -13.91 -8.96
C ALA A 56 7.66 -14.31 -7.86
N THR A 57 6.86 -13.36 -7.37
CA THR A 57 5.96 -13.51 -6.23
C THR A 57 4.48 -13.28 -6.56
N GLY A 58 4.16 -12.96 -7.82
CA GLY A 58 2.82 -12.53 -8.23
C GLY A 58 1.72 -13.53 -7.90
N HIS A 59 1.98 -14.83 -8.00
CA HIS A 59 1.01 -15.86 -7.62
C HIS A 59 0.60 -15.76 -6.13
N GLY A 60 1.59 -15.64 -5.25
CA GLY A 60 1.37 -15.50 -3.80
C GLY A 60 0.76 -14.15 -3.39
N HIS A 61 0.94 -13.13 -4.22
CA HIS A 61 0.42 -11.79 -4.00
C HIS A 61 -0.87 -11.48 -4.79
N GLY A 62 -1.47 -12.47 -5.45
CA GLY A 62 -2.75 -12.33 -6.16
C GLY A 62 -2.69 -11.55 -7.48
N SER A 63 -1.51 -11.45 -8.14
CA SER A 63 -1.38 -10.69 -9.39
C SER A 63 -2.20 -11.28 -10.54
N ASN A 64 -2.29 -12.60 -10.64
CA ASN A 64 -3.13 -13.27 -11.63
C ASN A 64 -4.62 -12.94 -11.42
N THR A 65 -5.11 -13.03 -10.18
CA THR A 65 -6.47 -12.61 -9.81
C THR A 65 -6.72 -11.15 -10.18
N ALA A 66 -5.78 -10.27 -9.86
CA ALA A 66 -5.88 -8.83 -10.12
C ALA A 66 -5.98 -8.51 -11.61
N VAL A 67 -5.18 -9.18 -12.46
CA VAL A 67 -5.23 -9.00 -13.92
C VAL A 67 -6.59 -9.43 -14.48
N LEU A 68 -7.10 -10.60 -14.08
CA LEU A 68 -8.40 -11.10 -14.56
C LEU A 68 -9.55 -10.16 -14.18
N LEU A 69 -9.57 -9.69 -12.93
CA LEU A 69 -10.58 -8.74 -12.45
C LEU A 69 -10.46 -7.39 -13.17
N GLY A 70 -9.24 -6.87 -13.33
CA GLY A 70 -9.01 -5.61 -14.02
C GLY A 70 -9.39 -5.64 -15.50
N LEU A 71 -9.05 -6.70 -16.23
CA LEU A 71 -9.51 -6.88 -17.62
C LEU A 71 -11.05 -6.94 -17.70
N SER A 72 -11.71 -7.49 -16.68
CA SER A 72 -13.16 -7.50 -16.57
C SER A 72 -13.78 -6.15 -16.17
N GLY A 73 -12.98 -5.09 -15.98
CA GLY A 73 -13.43 -3.74 -15.64
C GLY A 73 -13.55 -3.47 -14.14
N GLU A 74 -13.13 -4.40 -13.28
CA GLU A 74 -13.15 -4.17 -11.83
C GLU A 74 -12.04 -3.22 -11.40
N ARG A 75 -12.41 -2.23 -10.59
CA ARG A 75 -11.48 -1.29 -9.98
C ARG A 75 -11.23 -1.66 -8.51
N PRO A 76 -10.00 -1.56 -8.00
CA PRO A 76 -9.68 -1.93 -6.61
C PRO A 76 -10.58 -1.24 -5.58
N GLU A 77 -10.92 0.02 -5.82
CA GLU A 77 -11.72 0.87 -4.93
C GLU A 77 -13.18 0.41 -4.81
N LEU A 78 -13.72 -0.21 -5.86
CA LEU A 78 -15.12 -0.62 -5.98
C LEU A 78 -15.33 -2.12 -5.85
N CYS A 79 -14.26 -2.90 -5.89
CA CYS A 79 -14.32 -4.35 -5.86
C CYS A 79 -14.90 -4.86 -4.51
N ASP A 80 -15.91 -5.73 -4.57
CA ASP A 80 -16.40 -6.48 -3.39
C ASP A 80 -15.59 -7.76 -3.23
N PRO A 81 -14.73 -7.87 -2.20
CA PRO A 81 -13.88 -9.05 -1.98
C PRO A 81 -14.66 -10.36 -1.88
N ARG A 82 -15.92 -10.31 -1.43
CA ARG A 82 -16.77 -11.50 -1.27
C ARG A 82 -17.20 -12.09 -2.61
N SER A 83 -17.24 -11.30 -3.67
CA SER A 83 -17.60 -11.74 -5.02
C SER A 83 -16.43 -12.33 -5.81
N VAL A 84 -15.19 -12.04 -5.40
CA VAL A 84 -13.96 -12.34 -6.15
C VAL A 84 -13.81 -13.82 -6.46
N SER A 85 -13.94 -14.72 -5.44
CA SER A 85 -13.74 -16.15 -5.64
C SER A 85 -14.72 -16.73 -6.67
N GLY A 86 -16.02 -16.41 -6.54
CA GLY A 86 -17.04 -16.92 -7.47
C GLY A 86 -16.86 -16.43 -8.89
N ARG A 87 -16.43 -15.18 -9.08
CA ARG A 87 -16.14 -14.60 -10.41
C ARG A 87 -14.92 -15.26 -11.06
N LEU A 88 -13.86 -15.49 -10.30
CA LEU A 88 -12.66 -16.18 -10.80
C LEU A 88 -12.97 -17.63 -11.18
N GLU A 89 -13.78 -18.33 -10.38
CA GLU A 89 -14.24 -19.69 -10.71
C GLU A 89 -15.01 -19.70 -12.04
N GLN A 90 -15.87 -18.72 -12.28
CA GLN A 90 -16.61 -18.58 -13.54
C GLN A 90 -15.68 -18.35 -14.73
N ILE A 91 -14.74 -17.39 -14.62
CA ILE A 91 -13.76 -17.08 -15.66
C ILE A 91 -12.91 -18.33 -16.00
N ARG A 92 -12.40 -19.03 -14.99
CA ARG A 92 -11.56 -20.22 -15.16
C ARG A 92 -12.33 -21.39 -15.74
N ALA A 93 -13.56 -21.62 -15.32
CA ALA A 93 -14.40 -22.71 -15.83
C ALA A 93 -14.85 -22.46 -17.27
N ALA A 94 -15.12 -21.22 -17.64
CA ALA A 94 -15.52 -20.84 -18.99
C ALA A 94 -14.33 -20.68 -19.94
N HIS A 95 -13.11 -20.53 -19.44
CA HIS A 95 -11.94 -20.08 -20.22
C HIS A 95 -12.19 -18.79 -21.00
N ARG A 96 -12.89 -17.85 -20.40
CA ARG A 96 -13.32 -16.59 -21.03
C ARG A 96 -13.21 -15.43 -20.07
N VAL A 97 -12.83 -14.27 -20.61
CA VAL A 97 -12.85 -12.98 -19.93
C VAL A 97 -13.75 -12.02 -20.70
N ASN A 98 -14.65 -11.33 -19.97
CA ASN A 98 -15.49 -10.30 -20.56
C ASN A 98 -14.82 -8.94 -20.33
N LEU A 99 -14.08 -8.43 -21.34
CA LEU A 99 -13.34 -7.18 -21.27
C LEU A 99 -14.29 -6.02 -20.96
N LEU A 100 -14.03 -5.31 -19.84
CA LEU A 100 -14.85 -4.21 -19.29
C LEU A 100 -16.34 -4.59 -19.07
N GLY A 101 -16.69 -5.87 -19.09
CA GLY A 101 -18.08 -6.33 -19.10
C GLY A 101 -18.80 -6.12 -20.45
N GLU A 102 -18.11 -5.72 -21.51
CA GLU A 102 -18.67 -5.30 -22.81
C GLU A 102 -18.33 -6.28 -23.94
N HIS A 103 -17.17 -6.94 -23.89
CA HIS A 103 -16.69 -7.80 -24.98
C HIS A 103 -16.03 -9.07 -24.49
N GLU A 104 -16.65 -10.22 -24.75
CA GLU A 104 -16.17 -11.53 -24.30
C GLU A 104 -15.13 -12.11 -25.27
N ILE A 105 -14.00 -12.57 -24.72
CA ILE A 105 -12.90 -13.22 -25.45
C ILE A 105 -12.52 -14.55 -24.80
N ASP A 106 -11.93 -15.45 -25.57
CA ASP A 106 -11.28 -16.64 -25.03
C ASP A 106 -10.02 -16.24 -24.26
N PHE A 107 -9.81 -16.82 -23.07
CA PHE A 107 -8.67 -16.54 -22.21
C PHE A 107 -8.29 -17.78 -21.41
N HIS A 108 -7.11 -18.30 -21.68
CA HIS A 108 -6.54 -19.45 -20.99
C HIS A 108 -5.46 -18.98 -20.02
N GLU A 109 -5.76 -18.94 -18.69
CA GLU A 109 -4.87 -18.34 -17.69
C GLU A 109 -3.43 -18.89 -17.77
N ASP A 110 -3.24 -20.18 -18.06
CA ASP A 110 -1.92 -20.81 -18.12
C ASP A 110 -1.10 -20.38 -19.37
N GLU A 111 -1.76 -19.92 -20.44
CA GLU A 111 -1.14 -19.50 -21.70
C GLU A 111 -1.09 -17.99 -21.85
N ASP A 112 -2.16 -17.31 -21.46
CA ASP A 112 -2.38 -15.89 -21.70
C ASP A 112 -1.93 -15.00 -20.52
N LEU A 113 -1.61 -15.60 -19.33
CA LEU A 113 -1.06 -14.89 -18.19
C LEU A 113 0.30 -15.49 -17.80
N VAL A 114 1.38 -14.85 -18.23
CA VAL A 114 2.74 -15.39 -18.10
C VAL A 114 3.52 -14.69 -16.98
N LEU A 115 4.01 -15.46 -16.02
CA LEU A 115 4.85 -14.98 -14.94
C LEU A 115 6.34 -15.21 -15.23
N HIS A 116 7.06 -14.17 -15.66
CA HIS A 116 8.49 -14.22 -15.94
C HIS A 116 9.33 -14.11 -14.67
N ARG A 117 9.53 -15.23 -13.99
CA ARG A 117 10.20 -15.28 -12.66
C ARG A 117 11.66 -14.81 -12.66
N ARG A 118 12.33 -14.73 -13.80
CA ARG A 118 13.77 -14.41 -13.93
C ARG A 118 14.08 -13.28 -14.88
N LYS A 119 13.08 -12.70 -15.55
CA LYS A 119 13.24 -11.56 -16.45
C LYS A 119 12.71 -10.31 -15.76
N SER A 120 13.38 -9.19 -15.93
CA SER A 120 12.94 -7.88 -15.44
C SER A 120 12.92 -6.89 -16.60
N LEU A 121 12.01 -5.94 -16.57
CA LEU A 121 12.01 -4.80 -17.47
C LEU A 121 12.94 -3.70 -16.94
N PRO A 122 13.44 -2.78 -17.82
CA PRO A 122 14.54 -1.88 -17.46
C PRO A 122 14.18 -0.85 -16.38
N LEU A 123 12.94 -0.32 -16.40
CA LEU A 123 12.59 0.88 -15.63
C LEU A 123 12.25 0.59 -14.17
N HIS A 124 11.56 -0.53 -13.87
CA HIS A 124 11.17 -0.87 -12.51
C HIS A 124 11.01 -2.40 -12.33
N PRO A 125 11.29 -2.94 -11.11
CA PRO A 125 11.13 -4.37 -10.82
C PRO A 125 9.72 -4.93 -11.00
N ASN A 126 8.67 -4.10 -10.93
CA ASN A 126 7.27 -4.49 -11.05
C ASN A 126 6.73 -4.09 -12.42
N GLY A 127 7.31 -4.64 -13.48
CA GLY A 127 6.86 -4.40 -14.86
C GLY A 127 5.82 -5.41 -15.33
N MET A 128 4.93 -4.97 -16.22
CA MET A 128 3.93 -5.82 -16.89
C MET A 128 3.65 -5.31 -18.30
N THR A 129 3.40 -6.22 -19.21
CA THR A 129 3.05 -5.90 -20.61
C THR A 129 1.73 -6.58 -20.96
N PHE A 130 0.84 -5.82 -21.55
CA PHE A 130 -0.42 -6.32 -22.10
C PHE A 130 -0.39 -6.19 -23.61
N THR A 131 -0.79 -7.24 -24.33
CA THR A 131 -0.85 -7.27 -25.77
C THR A 131 -2.20 -7.81 -26.23
N ALA A 132 -2.85 -7.12 -27.17
CA ALA A 132 -4.12 -7.54 -27.77
C ALA A 132 -3.97 -7.84 -29.26
N TRP A 133 -4.66 -8.90 -29.72
CA TRP A 133 -4.71 -9.29 -31.13
C TRP A 133 -6.14 -9.41 -31.63
N GLY A 134 -6.31 -9.21 -32.95
CA GLY A 134 -7.57 -9.38 -33.67
C GLY A 134 -7.77 -10.80 -34.22
N GLU A 135 -8.70 -10.93 -35.17
CA GLU A 135 -9.08 -12.21 -35.77
C GLU A 135 -7.94 -12.81 -36.64
N GLY A 136 -7.64 -14.10 -36.41
CA GLY A 136 -6.60 -14.81 -37.15
C GLY A 136 -5.17 -14.60 -36.66
N ALA A 137 -4.96 -13.69 -35.67
CA ALA A 137 -3.65 -13.32 -35.20
C ALA A 137 -3.14 -14.28 -34.10
N GLY A 138 -1.98 -14.90 -34.33
CA GLY A 138 -1.22 -15.69 -33.38
C GLY A 138 0.07 -14.99 -32.94
N GLU A 139 0.88 -15.65 -32.10
CA GLU A 139 2.23 -15.19 -31.76
C GLU A 139 3.06 -15.13 -33.06
N GLY A 140 3.43 -13.91 -33.49
CA GLY A 140 4.16 -13.65 -34.74
C GLY A 140 3.46 -12.69 -35.69
N GLU A 141 2.18 -12.40 -35.50
CA GLU A 141 1.46 -11.36 -36.25
C GLU A 141 1.47 -10.03 -35.50
N ALA A 142 1.24 -8.92 -36.24
CA ALA A 142 1.22 -7.59 -35.64
C ALA A 142 0.05 -7.46 -34.65
N PRO A 143 0.29 -7.07 -33.40
CA PRO A 143 -0.77 -6.87 -32.43
C PRO A 143 -1.60 -5.62 -32.77
N LEU A 144 -2.87 -5.61 -32.34
CA LEU A 144 -3.72 -4.42 -32.36
C LEU A 144 -3.18 -3.34 -31.43
N SER A 145 -2.70 -3.74 -30.27
CA SER A 145 -2.17 -2.84 -29.25
C SER A 145 -1.21 -3.58 -28.32
N THR A 146 -0.15 -2.89 -27.89
CA THR A 146 0.79 -3.37 -26.86
C THR A 146 1.16 -2.22 -25.95
N HIS A 147 0.94 -2.39 -24.64
CA HIS A 147 1.31 -1.41 -23.62
C HIS A 147 2.07 -2.03 -22.47
N THR A 148 3.11 -1.31 -22.01
CA THR A 148 3.89 -1.67 -20.84
C THR A 148 3.57 -0.73 -19.69
N TYR A 149 3.35 -1.30 -18.52
CA TYR A 149 3.05 -0.59 -17.29
C TYR A 149 4.00 -1.02 -16.16
N TYR A 150 4.18 -0.13 -15.19
CA TYR A 150 4.99 -0.38 -13.99
C TYR A 150 4.20 -0.03 -12.74
N SER A 151 4.15 -0.94 -11.78
CA SER A 151 3.57 -0.69 -10.46
C SER A 151 4.65 -0.15 -9.52
N VAL A 152 4.63 1.14 -9.23
CA VAL A 152 5.71 1.85 -8.54
C VAL A 152 5.47 2.03 -7.03
N GLY A 153 4.79 1.08 -6.41
CA GLY A 153 4.43 1.08 -4.99
C GLY A 153 3.14 1.86 -4.69
N GLY A 154 2.50 1.57 -3.55
CA GLY A 154 1.26 2.25 -3.13
C GLY A 154 0.06 2.08 -4.08
N GLY A 155 0.13 1.20 -5.06
CA GLY A 155 -0.90 1.03 -6.10
C GLY A 155 -0.80 2.04 -7.25
N PHE A 156 0.25 2.88 -7.29
CA PHE A 156 0.52 3.75 -8.43
C PHE A 156 0.96 2.94 -9.65
N VAL A 157 0.45 3.32 -10.82
CA VAL A 157 0.79 2.70 -12.10
C VAL A 157 1.30 3.76 -13.06
N VAL A 158 2.39 3.44 -13.74
CA VAL A 158 3.03 4.27 -14.75
C VAL A 158 3.04 3.50 -16.07
N GLY A 159 2.61 4.13 -17.16
CA GLY A 159 2.69 3.56 -18.50
C GLY A 159 3.94 4.02 -19.25
N GLU A 160 4.46 3.20 -20.17
CA GLU A 160 5.38 3.62 -21.21
C GLU A 160 4.59 4.10 -22.45
N ASP A 161 5.02 5.21 -23.04
CA ASP A 161 4.56 5.61 -24.35
C ASP A 161 5.28 4.82 -25.48
N ALA A 162 4.83 5.01 -26.72
CA ALA A 162 5.42 4.33 -27.89
C ALA A 162 6.92 4.68 -28.13
N SER A 163 7.47 5.68 -27.46
CA SER A 163 8.89 6.05 -27.50
C SER A 163 9.73 5.39 -26.40
N GLY A 164 9.11 4.58 -25.50
CA GLY A 164 9.76 4.00 -24.34
C GLY A 164 10.01 5.00 -23.21
N SER A 165 9.41 6.19 -23.28
CA SER A 165 9.47 7.17 -22.22
C SER A 165 8.38 6.88 -21.19
N THR A 166 8.75 6.89 -19.92
CA THR A 166 7.78 6.74 -18.81
C THR A 166 6.85 7.94 -18.79
N ARG A 167 5.57 7.73 -19.10
CA ARG A 167 4.57 8.76 -18.93
C ARG A 167 4.02 8.71 -17.51
N ILE A 168 4.79 9.26 -16.57
CA ILE A 168 4.20 9.72 -15.31
C ILE A 168 3.41 10.97 -15.69
N VAL A 169 2.10 10.90 -15.72
CA VAL A 169 1.30 12.13 -15.68
C VAL A 169 1.48 12.69 -14.27
N ALA A 170 2.56 13.45 -14.10
CA ALA A 170 2.78 14.18 -12.87
C ALA A 170 1.63 15.15 -12.73
N ASP A 171 0.91 15.09 -11.63
CA ASP A 171 -0.02 16.16 -11.29
C ASP A 171 0.81 17.44 -11.09
N THR A 172 0.60 18.41 -11.96
CA THR A 172 1.27 19.71 -11.95
C THR A 172 0.39 20.80 -11.34
N THR A 173 -0.72 20.43 -10.68
CA THR A 173 -1.60 21.37 -9.99
C THR A 173 -0.78 22.20 -9.01
N PRO A 174 -0.80 23.52 -9.11
CA PRO A 174 -0.13 24.38 -8.15
C PRO A 174 -0.80 24.24 -6.78
N VAL A 175 -0.01 23.92 -5.76
CA VAL A 175 -0.47 23.85 -4.37
C VAL A 175 -0.04 25.06 -3.58
N ALA A 176 -0.75 25.41 -2.52
CA ALA A 176 -0.50 26.59 -1.70
C ALA A 176 0.89 26.57 -1.03
N HIS A 177 1.31 25.42 -0.55
CA HIS A 177 2.53 25.23 0.21
C HIS A 177 3.35 24.06 -0.34
N PRO A 178 4.06 24.22 -1.47
CA PRO A 178 4.82 23.13 -2.07
C PRO A 178 6.03 22.75 -1.21
N PHE A 179 6.16 21.46 -0.89
CA PHE A 179 7.32 20.90 -0.21
C PHE A 179 7.63 19.50 -0.74
N THR A 180 8.88 19.12 -0.64
CA THR A 180 9.37 17.78 -0.95
C THR A 180 10.23 17.21 0.17
N THR A 181 10.70 18.04 1.12
CA THR A 181 11.59 17.65 2.22
C THR A 181 11.00 18.02 3.57
N GLY A 182 11.48 17.39 4.64
CA GLY A 182 11.14 17.74 6.02
C GLY A 182 11.56 19.15 6.38
N ASP A 183 12.76 19.54 5.98
CA ASP A 183 13.28 20.90 6.21
C ASP A 183 12.38 21.97 5.56
N GLN A 184 11.91 21.75 4.33
CA GLN A 184 10.95 22.66 3.67
C GLN A 184 9.62 22.73 4.40
N LEU A 185 9.08 21.58 4.82
CA LEU A 185 7.83 21.51 5.57
C LEU A 185 7.92 22.26 6.91
N LEU A 186 9.02 22.08 7.64
CA LEU A 186 9.27 22.81 8.89
C LEU A 186 9.43 24.32 8.67
N ALA A 187 10.13 24.74 7.59
CA ALA A 187 10.26 26.14 7.22
C ALA A 187 8.89 26.79 6.93
N ILE A 188 8.02 26.12 6.17
CA ILE A 188 6.65 26.57 5.92
C ILE A 188 5.87 26.75 7.23
N CYS A 189 5.93 25.75 8.12
CA CYS A 189 5.29 25.84 9.42
C CYS A 189 5.81 27.03 10.26
N ALA A 190 7.11 27.28 10.24
CA ALA A 190 7.72 28.39 10.97
C ALA A 190 7.35 29.77 10.40
N GLU A 191 7.26 29.90 9.08
CA GLU A 191 6.92 31.16 8.40
C GLU A 191 5.44 31.50 8.49
N THR A 192 4.57 30.48 8.38
CA THR A 192 3.12 30.68 8.37
C THR A 192 2.45 30.57 9.72
N GLY A 193 3.09 29.90 10.69
CA GLY A 193 2.48 29.52 11.96
C GLY A 193 1.51 28.33 11.88
N LEU A 194 1.39 27.69 10.70
CA LEU A 194 0.50 26.54 10.49
C LEU A 194 1.09 25.26 11.07
N SER A 195 0.24 24.36 11.48
CA SER A 195 0.63 22.97 11.78
C SER A 195 0.86 22.19 10.48
N ILE A 196 1.58 21.07 10.55
CA ILE A 196 1.80 20.17 9.41
C ILE A 196 0.48 19.72 8.77
N SER A 197 -0.53 19.40 9.58
CA SER A 197 -1.84 19.02 9.07
C SER A 197 -2.56 20.14 8.33
N GLN A 198 -2.41 21.39 8.78
CA GLN A 198 -2.98 22.56 8.10
C GLN A 198 -2.28 22.84 6.77
N VAL A 199 -0.94 22.76 6.73
CA VAL A 199 -0.17 22.86 5.47
C VAL A 199 -0.66 21.83 4.45
N MET A 200 -0.89 20.59 4.89
CA MET A 200 -1.38 19.55 3.99
C MET A 200 -2.84 19.78 3.58
N LEU A 201 -3.69 20.27 4.48
CA LEU A 201 -5.07 20.61 4.18
C LEU A 201 -5.15 21.76 3.15
N ASP A 202 -4.36 22.82 3.33
CA ASP A 202 -4.30 23.94 2.39
C ASP A 202 -3.86 23.45 0.99
N ASN A 203 -2.91 22.51 0.92
CA ASN A 203 -2.52 21.90 -0.35
C ASN A 203 -3.67 21.10 -0.98
N GLU A 204 -4.42 20.32 -0.20
CA GLU A 204 -5.57 19.56 -0.69
C GLU A 204 -6.68 20.45 -1.28
N THR A 205 -6.83 21.67 -0.76
CA THR A 205 -7.84 22.61 -1.31
C THR A 205 -7.55 23.05 -2.74
N SER A 206 -6.41 22.71 -3.31
CA SER A 206 -6.11 22.90 -4.73
C SER A 206 -6.93 21.98 -5.66
N TRP A 207 -7.47 20.87 -5.16
CA TRP A 207 -8.24 19.91 -5.94
C TRP A 207 -9.73 19.85 -5.55
N ARG A 208 -10.05 20.13 -4.27
CA ARG A 208 -11.40 19.97 -3.72
C ARG A 208 -11.62 20.89 -2.53
N SER A 209 -12.88 21.11 -2.15
CA SER A 209 -13.18 21.91 -0.96
C SER A 209 -12.72 21.25 0.34
N GLU A 210 -12.52 22.04 1.39
CA GLU A 210 -12.17 21.53 2.72
C GLU A 210 -13.21 20.53 3.24
N ASP A 211 -14.51 20.79 3.04
CA ASP A 211 -15.58 19.89 3.47
C ASP A 211 -15.51 18.54 2.76
N GLU A 212 -15.18 18.53 1.46
CA GLU A 212 -14.94 17.29 0.71
C GLU A 212 -13.72 16.53 1.25
N VAL A 213 -12.61 17.23 1.49
CA VAL A 213 -11.40 16.62 2.09
C VAL A 213 -11.73 15.95 3.43
N ARG A 214 -12.42 16.66 4.31
CA ARG A 214 -12.79 16.12 5.63
C ARG A 214 -13.74 14.93 5.53
N SER A 215 -14.75 15.03 4.69
CA SER A 215 -15.71 13.94 4.46
C SER A 215 -15.02 12.67 3.94
N GLU A 216 -14.10 12.82 2.99
CA GLU A 216 -13.40 11.70 2.38
C GLU A 216 -12.36 11.08 3.33
N LEU A 217 -11.66 11.87 4.15
CA LEU A 217 -10.80 11.37 5.22
C LEU A 217 -11.58 10.55 6.26
N LEU A 218 -12.75 11.02 6.66
CA LEU A 218 -13.62 10.27 7.57
C LEU A 218 -14.18 9.00 6.91
N HIS A 219 -14.43 9.03 5.60
CA HIS A 219 -14.79 7.83 4.86
C HIS A 219 -13.63 6.82 4.85
N ILE A 220 -12.39 7.25 4.58
CA ILE A 220 -11.19 6.40 4.67
C ILE A 220 -11.08 5.77 6.06
N TRP A 221 -11.25 6.59 7.12
CA TRP A 221 -11.26 6.07 8.49
C TRP A 221 -12.36 5.04 8.71
N SER A 222 -13.56 5.26 8.17
CA SER A 222 -14.65 4.29 8.29
C SER A 222 -14.30 2.94 7.70
N VAL A 223 -13.61 2.90 6.55
CA VAL A 223 -13.12 1.68 5.91
C VAL A 223 -12.00 1.02 6.73
N MET A 224 -11.06 1.81 7.27
CA MET A 224 -10.03 1.29 8.17
C MET A 224 -10.63 0.62 9.42
N ARG A 225 -11.63 1.25 10.02
CA ARG A 225 -12.38 0.72 11.17
C ARG A 225 -13.14 -0.55 10.83
N GLU A 226 -13.85 -0.56 9.69
CA GLU A 226 -14.55 -1.76 9.21
C GLU A 226 -13.58 -2.92 9.00
N CYS A 227 -12.40 -2.67 8.44
CA CYS A 227 -11.36 -3.68 8.24
C CYS A 227 -10.91 -4.28 9.59
N ILE A 228 -10.64 -3.45 10.61
CA ILE A 228 -10.33 -3.92 11.97
C ILE A 228 -11.48 -4.77 12.53
N ASP A 229 -12.71 -4.27 12.42
CA ASP A 229 -13.89 -4.95 12.95
C ASP A 229 -14.17 -6.29 12.26
N ASN A 230 -13.88 -6.41 10.97
CA ASN A 230 -13.95 -7.67 10.23
C ASN A 230 -12.84 -8.63 10.69
N GLY A 231 -11.60 -8.16 10.80
CA GLY A 231 -10.47 -8.98 11.21
C GLY A 231 -10.61 -9.57 12.62
N VAL A 232 -11.22 -8.83 13.56
CA VAL A 232 -11.47 -9.36 14.93
C VAL A 232 -12.62 -10.36 14.99
N ARG A 233 -13.43 -10.50 13.94
CA ARG A 233 -14.57 -11.44 13.88
C ARG A 233 -14.29 -12.65 13.00
N THR A 234 -13.43 -12.52 11.99
CA THR A 234 -13.21 -13.57 10.99
C THR A 234 -12.21 -14.59 11.47
N GLU A 235 -12.67 -15.77 11.79
CA GLU A 235 -11.83 -16.91 12.20
C GLU A 235 -11.33 -17.71 10.99
N GLY A 236 -10.41 -18.65 11.21
CA GLY A 236 -9.97 -19.60 10.21
C GLY A 236 -8.48 -19.54 9.88
N VAL A 237 -8.15 -19.98 8.67
CA VAL A 237 -6.78 -20.09 8.15
C VAL A 237 -6.64 -19.16 6.93
N LEU A 238 -5.52 -18.45 6.86
CA LEU A 238 -5.21 -17.59 5.73
C LEU A 238 -4.94 -18.41 4.46
N PRO A 239 -5.28 -17.88 3.27
CA PRO A 239 -5.06 -18.58 2.01
C PRO A 239 -3.57 -18.71 1.67
N GLY A 240 -3.22 -19.57 0.68
CA GLY A 240 -1.88 -19.63 0.10
C GLY A 240 -0.95 -20.74 0.63
N GLY A 241 -1.44 -21.64 1.47
CA GLY A 241 -0.74 -22.91 1.78
C GLY A 241 0.18 -22.90 3.01
N LEU A 242 0.55 -21.74 3.58
CA LEU A 242 1.33 -21.67 4.83
C LEU A 242 0.54 -22.10 6.08
N LYS A 243 -0.77 -22.31 5.95
CA LYS A 243 -1.66 -22.72 7.03
C LYS A 243 -1.63 -21.80 8.26
N VAL A 244 -1.35 -20.51 8.06
CA VAL A 244 -1.33 -19.50 9.11
C VAL A 244 -2.75 -19.31 9.65
N ARG A 245 -2.95 -19.57 10.93
CA ARG A 245 -4.24 -19.32 11.60
C ARG A 245 -4.40 -17.83 11.89
N ARG A 246 -5.60 -17.31 11.72
CA ARG A 246 -5.95 -15.97 12.18
C ARG A 246 -5.88 -15.91 13.71
N ARG A 247 -5.21 -14.91 14.23
CA ARG A 247 -4.94 -14.71 15.67
C ARG A 247 -5.81 -13.61 16.28
N ALA A 248 -6.22 -12.64 15.45
CA ALA A 248 -6.96 -11.48 15.92
C ALA A 248 -8.27 -11.83 16.64
N PRO A 249 -9.12 -12.77 16.17
CA PRO A 249 -10.37 -13.11 16.87
C PRO A 249 -10.14 -13.67 18.28
N GLN A 250 -9.17 -14.59 18.42
CA GLN A 250 -8.87 -15.19 19.72
C GLN A 250 -8.27 -14.17 20.69
N LEU A 251 -7.35 -13.32 20.21
CA LEU A 251 -6.76 -12.25 21.01
C LEU A 251 -7.84 -11.23 21.45
N HIS A 252 -8.74 -10.86 20.55
CA HIS A 252 -9.87 -9.99 20.88
C HIS A 252 -10.76 -10.56 21.99
N GLN A 253 -11.16 -11.84 21.87
CA GLN A 253 -11.95 -12.51 22.91
C GLN A 253 -11.24 -12.50 24.25
N ARG A 254 -9.94 -12.80 24.26
CA ARG A 254 -9.10 -12.78 25.47
C ARG A 254 -9.05 -11.41 26.12
N LEU A 255 -8.70 -10.37 25.36
CA LEU A 255 -8.61 -8.99 25.87
C LEU A 255 -9.97 -8.47 26.41
N ARG A 256 -11.07 -8.88 25.79
CA ARG A 256 -12.42 -8.56 26.28
C ARG A 256 -12.76 -9.30 27.56
N SER A 257 -12.36 -10.54 27.71
CA SER A 257 -12.65 -11.36 28.91
C SER A 257 -11.87 -10.95 30.14
N GLU A 258 -10.70 -10.33 29.96
CA GLU A 258 -9.84 -9.84 31.05
C GLU A 258 -10.44 -8.62 31.80
N GLY A 259 -11.50 -7.99 31.28
CA GLY A 259 -12.19 -6.88 31.93
C GLY A 259 -11.29 -5.64 32.12
N ALA A 260 -11.44 -4.94 33.24
CA ALA A 260 -10.57 -3.83 33.60
C ALA A 260 -9.28 -4.38 34.21
N SER A 261 -8.22 -4.47 33.38
CA SER A 261 -6.88 -4.89 33.81
C SER A 261 -6.08 -3.71 34.33
N THR A 262 -5.27 -3.93 35.37
CA THR A 262 -4.28 -2.97 35.87
C THR A 262 -2.92 -3.07 35.12
N ASP A 263 -2.81 -3.94 34.13
CA ASP A 263 -1.60 -4.08 33.35
C ASP A 263 -1.33 -2.80 32.53
N PRO A 264 -0.20 -2.11 32.76
CA PRO A 264 0.14 -0.88 32.05
C PRO A 264 0.40 -1.12 30.55
N LEU A 265 0.67 -2.36 30.12
CA LEU A 265 0.91 -2.71 28.73
C LEU A 265 -0.37 -3.07 27.94
N ARG A 266 -1.51 -3.15 28.62
CA ARG A 266 -2.79 -3.51 27.97
C ARG A 266 -3.12 -2.69 26.71
N GLY A 267 -2.79 -1.40 26.73
CA GLY A 267 -2.96 -0.55 25.54
C GLY A 267 -2.15 -1.02 24.33
N MET A 268 -0.98 -1.62 24.58
CA MET A 268 -0.13 -2.19 23.51
C MET A 268 -0.71 -3.48 22.97
N ASP A 269 -1.38 -4.29 23.81
CA ASP A 269 -2.06 -5.50 23.35
C ASP A 269 -3.23 -5.18 22.40
N TRP A 270 -4.02 -4.15 22.72
CA TRP A 270 -5.08 -3.65 21.84
C TRP A 270 -4.50 -3.11 20.53
N LEU A 271 -3.42 -2.32 20.59
CA LEU A 271 -2.74 -1.80 19.41
C LEU A 271 -2.23 -2.93 18.52
N THR A 272 -1.60 -3.96 19.11
CA THR A 272 -1.14 -5.18 18.42
C THR A 272 -2.31 -5.91 17.78
N LEU A 273 -3.42 -6.07 18.51
CA LEU A 273 -4.65 -6.68 18.00
C LEU A 273 -5.16 -5.97 16.74
N TYR A 274 -5.24 -4.64 16.75
CA TYR A 274 -5.74 -3.87 15.61
C TYR A 274 -4.85 -4.06 14.37
N ALA A 275 -3.53 -4.04 14.54
CA ALA A 275 -2.59 -4.28 13.44
C ALA A 275 -2.71 -5.72 12.89
N LEU A 276 -2.82 -6.73 13.75
CA LEU A 276 -3.07 -8.12 13.34
C LEU A 276 -4.37 -8.25 12.56
N ALA A 277 -5.46 -7.65 13.05
CA ALA A 277 -6.78 -7.72 12.42
C ALA A 277 -6.76 -7.21 10.97
N VAL A 278 -6.17 -6.00 10.76
CA VAL A 278 -6.04 -5.44 9.41
C VAL A 278 -5.18 -6.30 8.50
N ASN A 279 -4.03 -6.79 9.01
CA ASN A 279 -3.12 -7.55 8.17
C ASN A 279 -3.65 -8.95 7.83
N GLU A 280 -4.41 -9.57 8.70
CA GLU A 280 -5.09 -10.84 8.44
C GLU A 280 -6.21 -10.66 7.40
N GLU A 281 -6.95 -9.54 7.44
CA GLU A 281 -7.90 -9.18 6.38
C GLU A 281 -7.17 -8.91 5.06
N ASN A 282 -6.10 -8.11 5.08
CA ASN A 282 -5.27 -7.87 3.91
C ASN A 282 -4.75 -9.17 3.29
N ALA A 283 -4.19 -10.05 4.09
CA ALA A 283 -3.65 -11.34 3.63
C ALA A 283 -4.73 -12.26 3.02
N ALA A 284 -5.97 -12.11 3.44
CA ALA A 284 -7.11 -12.86 2.92
C ALA A 284 -7.76 -12.23 1.67
N GLY A 285 -7.23 -11.12 1.16
CA GLY A 285 -7.80 -10.40 0.01
C GLY A 285 -9.00 -9.52 0.37
N GLY A 286 -9.18 -9.21 1.66
CA GLY A 286 -10.23 -8.33 2.16
C GLY A 286 -10.07 -6.88 1.71
N ARG A 287 -11.10 -6.06 1.99
CA ARG A 287 -11.09 -4.62 1.73
C ARG A 287 -10.23 -3.91 2.75
N VAL A 288 -9.26 -3.17 2.28
CA VAL A 288 -8.29 -2.43 3.10
C VAL A 288 -8.06 -1.03 2.55
N VAL A 289 -7.47 -0.17 3.38
CA VAL A 289 -6.87 1.08 2.90
C VAL A 289 -5.37 0.85 2.72
N THR A 290 -4.86 1.11 1.53
CA THR A 290 -3.42 1.21 1.27
C THR A 290 -2.86 2.37 2.09
N ALA A 291 -1.86 2.13 2.98
CA ALA A 291 -1.40 3.14 3.95
C ALA A 291 0.09 2.96 4.36
N PRO A 292 1.08 3.43 3.61
CA PRO A 292 1.04 3.85 2.21
C PRO A 292 1.08 2.65 1.23
N THR A 293 1.22 1.41 1.74
CA THR A 293 1.17 0.16 0.97
C THR A 293 0.28 -0.86 1.68
N ASN A 294 -0.15 -1.90 0.96
CA ASN A 294 -0.92 -2.98 1.57
C ASN A 294 -0.07 -3.83 2.53
N GLY A 295 1.22 -4.02 2.22
CA GLY A 295 2.14 -4.74 3.11
C GLY A 295 2.28 -4.10 4.49
N ALA A 296 2.01 -2.81 4.61
CA ALA A 296 2.05 -2.04 5.84
C ALA A 296 0.66 -1.49 6.28
N ALA A 297 -0.42 -1.98 5.68
CA ALA A 297 -1.77 -1.44 5.86
C ALA A 297 -2.29 -1.48 7.32
N GLY A 298 -1.68 -2.30 8.18
CA GLY A 298 -2.11 -2.43 9.58
C GLY A 298 -1.62 -1.34 10.51
N ILE A 299 -0.54 -0.64 10.16
CA ILE A 299 0.14 0.27 11.11
C ILE A 299 -0.68 1.53 11.37
N ILE A 300 -0.99 2.29 10.33
CA ILE A 300 -1.72 3.56 10.44
C ILE A 300 -3.12 3.36 11.03
N PRO A 301 -3.95 2.40 10.57
CA PRO A 301 -5.25 2.15 11.17
C PRO A 301 -5.17 1.72 12.64
N ALA A 302 -4.16 0.91 13.01
CA ALA A 302 -4.00 0.48 14.39
C ALA A 302 -3.66 1.65 15.33
N VAL A 303 -2.72 2.51 14.92
CA VAL A 303 -2.33 3.68 15.71
C VAL A 303 -3.46 4.70 15.79
N LEU A 304 -4.20 4.92 14.70
CA LEU A 304 -5.37 5.80 14.68
C LEU A 304 -6.51 5.24 15.55
N ARG A 305 -6.75 3.91 15.50
CA ARG A 305 -7.72 3.27 16.40
C ARG A 305 -7.31 3.40 17.86
N TYR A 306 -6.01 3.24 18.15
CA TYR A 306 -5.49 3.48 19.51
C TYR A 306 -5.72 4.93 19.95
N TYR A 307 -5.51 5.92 19.08
CA TYR A 307 -5.84 7.31 19.35
C TYR A 307 -7.31 7.47 19.75
N VAL A 308 -8.22 6.94 18.93
CA VAL A 308 -9.67 7.05 19.16
C VAL A 308 -10.11 6.36 20.46
N ASP A 309 -9.56 5.18 20.77
CA ASP A 309 -10.03 4.37 21.90
C ASP A 309 -9.36 4.75 23.24
N PHE A 310 -8.13 5.29 23.22
CA PHE A 310 -7.32 5.46 24.44
C PHE A 310 -6.89 6.90 24.73
N VAL A 311 -7.08 7.84 23.80
CA VAL A 311 -6.72 9.23 24.05
C VAL A 311 -7.99 10.04 24.38
N PRO A 312 -8.09 10.61 25.61
CA PRO A 312 -9.24 11.41 25.97
C PRO A 312 -9.41 12.63 25.05
N GLY A 313 -10.64 12.87 24.59
CA GLY A 313 -10.95 14.00 23.70
C GLY A 313 -10.64 13.74 22.22
N ALA A 314 -10.36 12.50 21.83
CA ALA A 314 -10.26 12.14 20.42
C ALA A 314 -11.60 12.38 19.71
N ASP A 315 -11.54 13.05 18.56
CA ASP A 315 -12.68 13.47 17.76
C ASP A 315 -12.41 13.37 16.25
N ASP A 316 -13.39 13.70 15.43
CA ASP A 316 -13.28 13.66 13.96
C ASP A 316 -12.23 14.65 13.43
N ASP A 317 -12.05 15.79 14.08
CA ASP A 317 -10.97 16.73 13.74
C ASP A 317 -9.60 16.13 13.99
N GLY A 318 -9.42 15.43 15.09
CA GLY A 318 -8.20 14.71 15.41
C GLY A 318 -7.91 13.59 14.39
N ILE A 319 -8.94 12.87 13.95
CA ILE A 319 -8.80 11.86 12.89
C ILE A 319 -8.31 12.48 11.58
N CYS A 320 -8.92 13.59 11.14
CA CYS A 320 -8.49 14.32 9.95
C CYS A 320 -7.06 14.84 10.09
N ARG A 321 -6.71 15.48 11.22
CA ARG A 321 -5.33 15.94 11.50
C ARG A 321 -4.32 14.81 11.49
N PHE A 322 -4.68 13.64 12.03
CA PHE A 322 -3.83 12.46 12.02
C PHE A 322 -3.51 12.03 10.59
N LEU A 323 -4.53 11.85 9.74
CA LEU A 323 -4.36 11.38 8.37
C LEU A 323 -3.61 12.41 7.50
N LEU A 324 -3.92 13.70 7.62
CA LEU A 324 -3.22 14.76 6.91
C LEU A 324 -1.73 14.83 7.30
N THR A 325 -1.41 14.74 8.59
CA THR A 325 -0.01 14.72 9.06
C THR A 325 0.72 13.48 8.57
N ALA A 326 0.08 12.30 8.65
CA ALA A 326 0.65 11.06 8.13
C ALA A 326 0.96 11.18 6.63
N ALA A 327 0.03 11.76 5.85
CA ALA A 327 0.22 11.96 4.42
C ALA A 327 1.38 12.93 4.12
N ALA A 328 1.49 14.06 4.82
CA ALA A 328 2.61 15.00 4.64
C ALA A 328 3.98 14.32 4.81
N ILE A 329 4.11 13.42 5.80
CA ILE A 329 5.32 12.63 5.99
C ILE A 329 5.48 11.61 4.86
N GLY A 330 4.39 10.98 4.42
CA GLY A 330 4.38 10.02 3.31
C GLY A 330 4.85 10.61 1.98
N VAL A 331 4.50 11.87 1.70
CA VAL A 331 4.99 12.64 0.53
C VAL A 331 6.51 12.68 0.51
N ILE A 332 7.15 12.97 1.66
CA ILE A 332 8.62 13.07 1.76
C ILE A 332 9.29 11.74 1.38
N TYR A 333 8.73 10.60 1.81
CA TYR A 333 9.24 9.27 1.44
C TYR A 333 9.05 8.96 -0.03
N LYS A 334 7.88 9.27 -0.59
CA LYS A 334 7.58 9.02 -1.99
C LYS A 334 8.46 9.84 -2.93
N GLU A 335 8.72 11.11 -2.59
CA GLU A 335 9.53 12.02 -3.40
C GLU A 335 11.05 11.73 -3.32
N ASN A 336 11.58 11.38 -2.15
CA ASN A 336 13.03 11.33 -1.93
C ASN A 336 13.62 9.93 -1.83
N ALA A 337 12.78 8.90 -1.69
CA ALA A 337 13.23 7.52 -1.59
C ALA A 337 12.31 6.57 -2.39
N SER A 338 11.59 5.72 -1.72
CA SER A 338 10.54 4.86 -2.30
C SER A 338 9.69 4.27 -1.18
N ILE A 339 8.42 4.03 -1.47
CA ILE A 339 7.50 3.26 -0.62
C ILE A 339 7.31 1.83 -1.15
N SER A 340 8.15 1.35 -2.06
CA SER A 340 8.07 0.02 -2.66
C SER A 340 9.02 -0.97 -2.01
N GLY A 341 8.50 -2.09 -1.50
CA GLY A 341 9.30 -3.20 -0.99
C GLY A 341 10.22 -3.82 -2.04
N ALA A 342 9.83 -3.79 -3.31
CA ALA A 342 10.63 -4.27 -4.43
C ALA A 342 11.85 -3.38 -4.74
N GLU A 343 11.80 -2.10 -4.36
CA GLU A 343 12.92 -1.16 -4.56
C GLU A 343 13.84 -1.06 -3.35
N VAL A 344 13.27 -0.90 -2.15
CA VAL A 344 14.03 -0.58 -0.95
C VAL A 344 13.82 -1.55 0.22
N GLY A 345 13.10 -2.65 0.03
CA GLY A 345 12.74 -3.58 1.12
C GLY A 345 11.58 -3.06 1.99
N CYS A 346 11.28 -3.78 3.07
CA CYS A 346 10.20 -3.40 4.00
C CYS A 346 10.47 -2.11 4.78
N GLN A 347 11.68 -1.56 4.80
CA GLN A 347 11.92 -0.22 5.33
C GLN A 347 11.07 0.83 4.56
N GLY A 348 10.84 0.64 3.25
CA GLY A 348 9.98 1.51 2.44
C GLY A 348 8.49 1.34 2.72
N GLU A 349 8.04 0.20 3.18
CA GLU A 349 6.64 -0.07 3.51
C GLU A 349 6.38 0.12 5.01
N VAL A 350 6.86 -0.82 5.83
CA VAL A 350 6.67 -0.84 7.29
C VAL A 350 7.36 0.34 7.95
N GLY A 351 8.57 0.70 7.50
CA GLY A 351 9.31 1.85 8.04
C GLY A 351 8.60 3.16 7.74
N SER A 352 8.19 3.39 6.49
CA SER A 352 7.45 4.61 6.12
C SER A 352 6.13 4.71 6.88
N ALA A 353 5.33 3.64 6.96
CA ALA A 353 4.08 3.64 7.71
C ALA A 353 4.28 3.87 9.22
N CYS A 354 5.33 3.29 9.82
CA CYS A 354 5.70 3.53 11.21
C CYS A 354 6.04 5.01 11.47
N SER A 355 6.86 5.61 10.59
CA SER A 355 7.22 7.02 10.62
C SER A 355 6.01 7.94 10.47
N MET A 356 5.16 7.68 9.47
CA MET A 356 3.91 8.40 9.22
C MET A 356 2.99 8.36 10.45
N ALA A 357 2.80 7.18 11.03
CA ALA A 357 1.97 6.98 12.21
C ALA A 357 2.56 7.62 13.47
N ALA A 358 3.88 7.62 13.63
CA ALA A 358 4.57 8.24 14.76
C ALA A 358 4.42 9.77 14.75
N GLY A 359 4.68 10.40 13.60
CA GLY A 359 4.49 11.84 13.45
C GLY A 359 3.03 12.24 13.60
N ALA A 360 2.10 11.50 12.99
CA ALA A 360 0.67 11.76 13.12
C ALA A 360 0.18 11.65 14.57
N MET A 361 0.65 10.63 15.30
CA MET A 361 0.31 10.49 16.73
C MET A 361 0.89 11.63 17.56
N ALA A 362 2.12 12.07 17.28
CA ALA A 362 2.71 13.22 17.95
C ALA A 362 1.90 14.50 17.70
N ALA A 363 1.42 14.72 16.47
CA ALA A 363 0.61 15.88 16.08
C ALA A 363 -0.72 15.93 16.84
N VAL A 364 -1.47 14.82 16.91
CA VAL A 364 -2.77 14.78 17.60
C VAL A 364 -2.64 14.82 19.12
N MET A 365 -1.46 14.49 19.63
CA MET A 365 -1.10 14.65 21.05
C MET A 365 -0.59 16.05 21.41
N GLY A 366 -0.65 17.02 20.48
CA GLY A 366 -0.30 18.41 20.70
C GLY A 366 1.19 18.74 20.50
N GLY A 367 1.93 17.88 19.80
CA GLY A 367 3.33 18.11 19.46
C GLY A 367 3.53 19.30 18.51
N SER A 368 4.61 20.05 18.70
CA SER A 368 5.07 21.07 17.74
C SER A 368 5.49 20.43 16.42
N PRO A 369 5.56 21.19 15.31
CA PRO A 369 6.07 20.66 14.03
C PRO A 369 7.43 19.97 14.16
N ALA A 370 8.36 20.50 14.96
CA ALA A 370 9.66 19.88 15.22
C ALA A 370 9.56 18.57 16.00
N GLN A 371 8.67 18.46 16.97
CA GLN A 371 8.42 17.19 17.67
C GLN A 371 7.74 16.16 16.78
N VAL A 372 6.87 16.59 15.88
CA VAL A 372 6.24 15.71 14.87
C VAL A 372 7.27 15.14 13.91
N GLU A 373 8.17 15.97 13.40
CA GLU A 373 9.25 15.55 12.52
C GLU A 373 10.22 14.61 13.24
N ASN A 374 10.60 14.93 14.48
CA ASN A 374 11.45 14.04 15.29
C ASN A 374 10.77 12.67 15.58
N ALA A 375 9.47 12.65 15.84
CA ALA A 375 8.74 11.39 15.98
C ALA A 375 8.79 10.55 14.70
N ALA A 376 8.62 11.20 13.56
CA ALA A 376 8.69 10.54 12.26
C ALA A 376 10.12 10.00 11.96
N GLU A 377 11.14 10.77 12.28
CA GLU A 377 12.55 10.38 12.17
C GLU A 377 12.83 9.13 13.01
N ILE A 378 12.52 9.15 14.34
CA ILE A 378 12.71 8.01 15.25
C ILE A 378 11.96 6.77 14.72
N GLY A 379 10.74 6.96 14.21
CA GLY A 379 9.95 5.88 13.64
C GLY A 379 10.64 5.19 12.45
N MET A 380 11.33 5.92 11.59
CA MET A 380 12.06 5.34 10.46
C MET A 380 13.42 4.78 10.87
N GLU A 381 14.22 5.48 11.66
CA GLU A 381 15.57 5.03 12.00
C GLU A 381 15.58 3.61 12.57
N HIS A 382 14.55 3.26 13.36
CA HIS A 382 14.37 1.94 13.95
C HIS A 382 13.84 0.86 12.97
N ASN A 383 13.65 1.21 11.70
CA ASN A 383 13.25 0.30 10.63
C ASN A 383 14.24 0.28 9.45
N LEU A 384 15.35 1.04 9.53
CA LEU A 384 16.41 1.02 8.51
C LEU A 384 16.99 -0.40 8.32
N GLY A 385 17.23 -0.77 7.06
CA GLY A 385 17.77 -2.07 6.69
C GLY A 385 16.76 -3.22 6.69
N LEU A 386 15.48 -2.98 6.98
CA LEU A 386 14.46 -4.00 7.00
C LEU A 386 14.21 -4.59 5.61
N THR A 387 14.53 -5.88 5.44
CA THR A 387 14.37 -6.62 4.18
C THR A 387 12.91 -6.92 3.87
N CYS A 388 12.56 -7.15 2.60
CA CYS A 388 11.27 -7.68 2.17
C CYS A 388 11.45 -9.13 1.72
N ASP A 389 11.18 -10.07 2.60
CA ASP A 389 11.48 -11.49 2.49
C ASP A 389 10.30 -12.38 2.92
N PRO A 390 9.12 -12.21 2.28
CA PRO A 390 7.91 -12.93 2.66
C PRO A 390 8.04 -14.43 2.42
N VAL A 391 7.71 -15.23 3.45
CA VAL A 391 7.73 -16.70 3.38
C VAL A 391 6.70 -17.19 2.39
N GLY A 392 7.11 -18.08 1.49
CA GLY A 392 6.26 -18.58 0.41
C GLY A 392 5.81 -17.49 -0.58
N GLY A 393 6.40 -16.29 -0.54
CA GLY A 393 5.95 -15.14 -1.33
C GLY A 393 4.57 -14.62 -0.90
N LEU A 394 4.14 -14.88 0.34
CA LEU A 394 2.82 -14.47 0.86
C LEU A 394 2.95 -13.28 1.82
N VAL A 395 2.04 -12.31 1.72
CA VAL A 395 1.97 -11.15 2.64
C VAL A 395 1.38 -11.60 3.99
N GLN A 396 2.03 -12.56 4.63
CA GLN A 396 1.63 -13.18 5.90
C GLN A 396 2.77 -13.15 6.91
N ILE A 397 3.77 -13.99 6.75
CA ILE A 397 4.94 -14.07 7.62
C ILE A 397 6.17 -13.55 6.86
N PRO A 398 6.88 -12.55 7.37
CA PRO A 398 6.73 -11.88 8.67
C PRO A 398 5.86 -10.61 8.65
N CYS A 399 5.15 -10.31 7.57
CA CYS A 399 4.47 -9.01 7.36
C CYS A 399 3.48 -8.68 8.49
N ILE A 400 2.68 -9.67 8.93
CA ILE A 400 1.65 -9.48 9.97
C ILE A 400 2.31 -9.07 11.29
N GLU A 401 3.37 -9.75 11.72
CA GLU A 401 4.10 -9.41 12.95
C GLU A 401 4.85 -8.09 12.84
N ARG A 402 5.45 -7.79 11.68
CA ARG A 402 6.16 -6.52 11.46
C ARG A 402 5.23 -5.32 11.62
N ASN A 403 3.99 -5.41 11.14
CA ASN A 403 3.00 -4.35 11.34
C ASN A 403 2.65 -4.16 12.82
N ALA A 404 2.39 -5.25 13.55
CA ALA A 404 2.08 -5.19 14.96
C ALA A 404 3.21 -4.54 15.77
N VAL A 405 4.46 -4.96 15.55
CA VAL A 405 5.63 -4.39 16.24
C VAL A 405 5.88 -2.93 15.82
N ALA A 406 5.72 -2.61 14.54
CA ALA A 406 5.92 -1.24 14.04
C ALA A 406 4.86 -0.26 14.59
N SER A 407 3.63 -0.72 14.83
CA SER A 407 2.59 0.10 15.49
C SER A 407 3.01 0.48 16.92
N VAL A 408 3.61 -0.45 17.66
CA VAL A 408 4.14 -0.18 19.01
C VAL A 408 5.34 0.77 18.93
N LYS A 409 6.25 0.59 17.97
CA LYS A 409 7.36 1.52 17.73
C LYS A 409 6.84 2.94 17.44
N ALA A 410 5.79 3.08 16.62
CA ALA A 410 5.21 4.39 16.31
C ALA A 410 4.71 5.14 17.56
N ILE A 411 3.99 4.46 18.46
CA ILE A 411 3.57 5.05 19.74
C ILE A 411 4.79 5.42 20.60
N THR A 412 5.79 4.55 20.67
CA THR A 412 7.01 4.79 21.44
C THR A 412 7.78 5.99 20.89
N ALA A 413 7.94 6.09 19.56
CA ALA A 413 8.61 7.21 18.88
C ALA A 413 7.88 8.54 19.15
N ALA A 414 6.55 8.58 18.99
CA ALA A 414 5.74 9.76 19.29
C ALA A 414 5.91 10.21 20.74
N ARG A 415 5.82 9.28 21.69
CA ARG A 415 5.98 9.60 23.13
C ARG A 415 7.39 10.07 23.48
N THR A 416 8.42 9.53 22.82
CA THR A 416 9.82 9.93 23.01
C THR A 416 10.00 11.37 22.53
N ALA A 417 9.58 11.70 21.33
CA ALA A 417 9.69 13.04 20.76
C ALA A 417 8.91 14.09 21.57
N LEU A 418 7.72 13.76 22.04
CA LEU A 418 6.89 14.64 22.86
C LEU A 418 7.48 14.95 24.25
N ARG A 419 8.44 14.17 24.74
CA ARG A 419 9.15 14.43 26.00
C ARG A 419 10.34 15.37 25.83
N GLY A 420 10.81 15.55 24.59
CA GLY A 420 11.85 16.52 24.21
C GLY A 420 11.24 17.88 23.83
N ASP A 421 12.12 18.81 23.47
CA ASP A 421 11.76 20.14 22.98
C ASP A 421 11.67 20.22 21.44
N GLY A 422 11.86 19.10 20.74
CA GLY A 422 11.90 19.00 19.29
C GLY A 422 13.30 19.15 18.69
N SER A 423 14.32 19.49 19.50
CA SER A 423 15.70 19.53 19.02
C SER A 423 16.29 18.11 18.92
N HIS A 424 16.90 17.79 17.78
CA HIS A 424 17.53 16.48 17.52
C HIS A 424 18.65 16.59 16.47
N VAL A 425 19.56 15.61 16.44
CA VAL A 425 20.78 15.65 15.61
C VAL A 425 20.53 15.11 14.22
N VAL A 426 19.71 14.09 14.08
CA VAL A 426 19.39 13.41 12.83
C VAL A 426 18.03 13.88 12.35
N SER A 427 17.95 14.62 11.22
CA SER A 427 16.67 15.04 10.66
C SER A 427 15.99 13.91 9.88
N LEU A 428 14.67 14.01 9.70
CA LEU A 428 13.89 13.11 8.85
C LEU A 428 14.49 12.97 7.44
N ASP A 429 14.96 14.09 6.85
CA ASP A 429 15.58 14.08 5.52
C ASP A 429 16.86 13.23 5.47
N LYS A 430 17.66 13.22 6.54
CA LYS A 430 18.85 12.37 6.64
C LYS A 430 18.49 10.90 6.73
N VAL A 431 17.45 10.56 7.49
CA VAL A 431 16.97 9.19 7.62
C VAL A 431 16.37 8.70 6.30
N VAL A 432 15.58 9.53 5.61
CA VAL A 432 15.04 9.21 4.27
C VAL A 432 16.15 8.97 3.25
N LYS A 433 17.19 9.83 3.25
CA LYS A 433 18.39 9.62 2.42
C LYS A 433 19.09 8.30 2.75
N THR A 434 19.26 7.99 4.03
CA THR A 434 19.88 6.74 4.50
C THR A 434 19.05 5.53 4.06
N MET A 435 17.71 5.59 4.17
CA MET A 435 16.80 4.55 3.69
C MET A 435 17.00 4.29 2.18
N ARG A 436 17.09 5.36 1.37
CA ARG A 436 17.32 5.24 -0.08
C ARG A 436 18.67 4.58 -0.37
N GLU A 437 19.74 4.99 0.31
CA GLU A 437 21.09 4.44 0.13
C GLU A 437 21.15 2.96 0.56
N THR A 438 20.65 2.64 1.76
CA THR A 438 20.53 1.26 2.25
C THR A 438 19.71 0.40 1.29
N GLY A 439 18.62 0.97 0.74
CA GLY A 439 17.81 0.30 -0.27
C GLY A 439 18.60 -0.02 -1.54
N ARG A 440 19.46 0.88 -2.01
CA ARG A 440 20.34 0.63 -3.18
C ARG A 440 21.35 -0.47 -2.90
N ASP A 441 21.95 -0.48 -1.73
CA ASP A 441 22.96 -1.47 -1.31
C ASP A 441 22.34 -2.86 -1.03
N MET A 442 21.04 -2.91 -0.74
CA MET A 442 20.31 -4.13 -0.49
C MET A 442 20.30 -5.02 -1.74
N LYS A 443 20.76 -6.28 -1.62
CA LYS A 443 20.73 -7.26 -2.71
C LYS A 443 19.29 -7.58 -3.13
N VAL A 444 19.06 -7.76 -4.43
CA VAL A 444 17.74 -8.06 -5.04
C VAL A 444 17.00 -9.21 -4.35
N LYS A 445 17.72 -10.23 -3.86
CA LYS A 445 17.11 -11.36 -3.14
C LYS A 445 16.38 -10.99 -1.85
N TYR A 446 16.60 -9.78 -1.32
CA TYR A 446 15.95 -9.23 -0.12
C TYR A 446 14.86 -8.19 -0.45
N LYS A 447 14.51 -8.03 -1.73
CA LYS A 447 13.58 -7.04 -2.24
C LYS A 447 12.35 -7.70 -2.86
N GLU A 448 11.48 -8.25 -2.02
CA GLU A 448 10.18 -8.83 -2.43
C GLU A 448 10.30 -9.95 -3.50
N THR A 449 11.33 -10.79 -3.39
CA THR A 449 11.55 -11.89 -4.35
C THR A 449 11.35 -13.28 -3.77
N ALA A 450 11.19 -13.39 -2.44
CA ALA A 450 11.16 -14.66 -1.71
C ALA A 450 12.38 -15.58 -1.98
N ARG A 451 13.55 -14.99 -2.33
CA ARG A 451 14.78 -15.73 -2.68
C ARG A 451 15.90 -15.56 -1.64
N GLY A 452 15.61 -14.94 -0.51
CA GLY A 452 16.56 -14.67 0.55
C GLY A 452 15.89 -14.39 1.89
N GLY A 453 16.66 -14.17 2.92
CA GLY A 453 16.17 -13.84 4.25
C GLY A 453 15.32 -14.95 4.85
N LEU A 454 14.23 -14.59 5.52
CA LEU A 454 13.31 -15.55 6.15
C LEU A 454 12.68 -16.50 5.14
N ALA A 455 12.41 -16.05 3.92
CA ALA A 455 11.76 -16.86 2.89
C ALA A 455 12.49 -18.17 2.56
N VAL A 456 13.81 -18.22 2.73
CA VAL A 456 14.64 -19.40 2.43
C VAL A 456 15.22 -20.08 3.68
N ASN A 457 15.00 -19.51 4.86
CA ASN A 457 15.51 -20.05 6.13
C ASN A 457 14.41 -20.68 7.00
N VAL A 458 13.17 -20.65 6.55
CA VAL A 458 12.09 -21.43 7.15
C VAL A 458 12.19 -22.85 6.62
N ILE A 459 12.43 -23.81 7.50
CA ILE A 459 12.45 -25.24 7.16
C ILE A 459 11.01 -25.67 6.97
N GLU A 460 10.64 -26.04 5.73
CA GLU A 460 9.41 -26.76 5.48
C GLU A 460 9.60 -28.19 6.05
N CYS A 461 8.90 -28.47 7.15
CA CYS A 461 8.80 -29.84 7.71
C CYS A 461 7.63 -30.59 7.05
#